data_75833976078e07a4f4aa2b8a1e4869e8
#
_entry.id   75833976078e07a4f4aa2b8a1e4869e8
#
_cell.length_a   1.000
_cell.length_b   1.000
_cell.length_c   1.000
_cell.angle_alpha   90.00
_cell.angle_beta   90.00
_cell.angle_gamma   90.00
#
_symmetry.space_group_name_H-M   'P 1'
#
loop_
_entity.id
_entity.type
_entity.pdbx_description
1 polymer ?
#
loop_
_entity_poly.entity_id
_entity_poly.type
_entity_poly.pdbx_seq_one_letter_code
_entity_poly.pdbx_strand_id
1 'polypeptide(L)'
;MKLAPALLAACGLALATPAPAAEVNMNFAHFMPAGTWQNRELFTGWAQAVEAESDGRINVTIFPAQTLGKAPAGYDNARTGVADIAWTVQGYTAGRFPLSHIVELPGLFETAVVGSCAFQKLYDSGALDQEYDETHVLFVHTHGQGHLHTRGKAVTRLADLKGLKIRRPTAVIGKLLEELGAEPVGMPAPRIYEAMQRGTIDGYMLPWEAVKGFRAYEVSDHHTEFGFYSLAFVLTMNKARYESLPADLKQVIDDNTGMVWALRAGRGFDKGDEIGLEATRGTGEFHKIEGAELAQWQAAADRTTAGYLAELDAQGLPGTETYEAVKGYVAECRAELKG
;
A
#
# COMPACT_ATOMS: atom_id res chain seq x y z
N MET A 1 53.67 13.35 63.36
CA MET A 1 53.21 12.25 62.52
C MET A 1 51.69 12.26 62.52
N LYS A 2 51.03 12.72 61.46
CA LYS A 2 49.57 12.74 61.32
C LYS A 2 49.19 11.71 60.26
N LEU A 3 48.48 10.65 60.65
CA LEU A 3 47.93 9.67 59.74
C LEU A 3 46.63 10.25 59.14
N ALA A 4 46.53 10.23 57.80
CA ALA A 4 45.34 10.54 57.06
C ALA A 4 44.55 9.24 56.81
N PRO A 5 43.21 9.26 56.89
CA PRO A 5 42.39 8.09 56.52
C PRO A 5 42.21 7.99 55.02
N ALA A 6 42.46 6.81 54.46
CA ALA A 6 42.16 6.46 53.06
C ALA A 6 40.65 6.18 52.92
N LEU A 7 39.96 6.98 52.06
CA LEU A 7 38.60 6.69 51.61
C LEU A 7 38.64 5.58 50.54
N LEU A 8 38.08 4.43 50.82
CA LEU A 8 37.76 3.41 49.81
C LEU A 8 36.50 3.82 49.10
N ALA A 9 36.60 4.18 47.82
CA ALA A 9 35.46 4.34 46.90
C ALA A 9 35.02 2.95 46.43
N ALA A 10 33.89 2.49 46.91
CA ALA A 10 33.24 1.30 46.39
C ALA A 10 32.57 1.64 45.02
N CYS A 11 33.21 1.23 43.90
CA CYS A 11 32.56 1.23 42.58
C CYS A 11 31.51 0.10 42.59
N GLY A 12 30.23 0.49 42.69
CA GLY A 12 29.12 -0.41 42.44
C GLY A 12 29.05 -0.78 40.94
N LEU A 13 29.50 -2.01 40.60
CA LEU A 13 29.16 -2.60 39.31
C LEU A 13 27.65 -2.84 39.26
N ALA A 14 26.94 -2.00 38.51
CA ALA A 14 25.58 -2.33 38.11
C ALA A 14 25.67 -3.53 37.16
N LEU A 15 25.26 -4.70 37.65
CA LEU A 15 25.05 -5.89 36.83
C LEU A 15 23.87 -5.57 35.87
N ALA A 16 24.18 -5.28 34.61
CA ALA A 16 23.19 -5.23 33.54
C ALA A 16 22.58 -6.66 33.46
N THR A 17 21.34 -6.81 33.88
CA THR A 17 20.58 -8.03 33.60
C THR A 17 20.49 -8.19 32.10
N PRO A 18 20.85 -9.34 31.51
CA PRO A 18 20.64 -9.56 30.09
C PRO A 18 19.15 -9.44 29.83
N ALA A 19 18.78 -8.65 28.77
CA ALA A 19 17.41 -8.61 28.31
C ALA A 19 16.96 -10.05 28.01
N PRO A 20 15.76 -10.46 28.41
CA PRO A 20 15.26 -11.79 28.08
C PRO A 20 15.24 -11.95 26.55
N ALA A 21 15.65 -13.12 26.06
CA ALA A 21 15.53 -13.45 24.64
C ALA A 21 14.06 -13.37 24.24
N ALA A 22 13.78 -12.86 23.04
CA ALA A 22 12.41 -12.77 22.54
C ALA A 22 11.74 -14.16 22.55
N GLU A 23 10.54 -14.21 23.11
CA GLU A 23 9.71 -15.42 23.19
C GLU A 23 9.17 -15.82 21.80
N VAL A 24 8.83 -14.79 21.01
CA VAL A 24 8.25 -14.92 19.68
C VAL A 24 9.08 -14.14 18.68
N ASN A 25 9.62 -14.84 17.67
CA ASN A 25 10.27 -14.20 16.52
C ASN A 25 9.34 -14.29 15.32
N MET A 26 9.12 -13.16 14.61
CA MET A 26 8.26 -13.06 13.44
C MET A 26 9.03 -12.52 12.25
N ASN A 27 8.76 -13.08 11.08
CA ASN A 27 9.28 -12.63 9.79
C ASN A 27 8.23 -11.77 9.09
N PHE A 28 8.56 -10.52 8.78
CA PHE A 28 7.69 -9.60 8.05
C PHE A 28 8.22 -9.36 6.63
N ALA A 29 7.49 -9.84 5.62
CA ALA A 29 7.85 -9.74 4.21
C ALA A 29 7.14 -8.60 3.49
N HIS A 30 7.86 -7.85 2.63
CA HIS A 30 7.28 -6.89 1.71
C HIS A 30 8.15 -6.66 0.46
N PHE A 31 7.58 -6.00 -0.57
CA PHE A 31 8.26 -5.82 -1.86
C PHE A 31 8.92 -4.44 -2.05
N MET A 32 8.71 -3.49 -1.15
CA MET A 32 9.30 -2.15 -1.25
C MET A 32 10.81 -2.19 -1.02
N PRO A 33 11.60 -1.37 -1.74
CA PRO A 33 13.03 -1.22 -1.46
C PRO A 33 13.29 -0.76 -0.02
N ALA A 34 14.38 -1.25 0.59
CA ALA A 34 14.71 -0.98 1.99
C ALA A 34 14.85 0.52 2.33
N GLY A 35 15.23 1.36 1.36
CA GLY A 35 15.41 2.80 1.54
C GLY A 35 14.12 3.62 1.50
N THR A 36 12.95 3.02 1.21
CA THR A 36 11.68 3.73 1.14
C THR A 36 11.13 4.08 2.52
N TRP A 37 10.27 5.11 2.59
CA TRP A 37 9.63 5.53 3.82
C TRP A 37 8.71 4.42 4.39
N GLN A 38 8.08 3.61 3.53
CA GLN A 38 7.25 2.49 3.98
C GLN A 38 8.05 1.54 4.86
N ASN A 39 9.25 1.15 4.40
CA ASN A 39 10.11 0.28 5.19
C ASN A 39 10.63 0.97 6.45
N ARG A 40 11.13 2.22 6.31
CA ARG A 40 11.85 2.92 7.38
C ARG A 40 10.95 3.48 8.48
N GLU A 41 9.73 3.88 8.14
CA GLU A 41 8.84 4.60 9.05
C GLU A 41 7.56 3.82 9.36
N LEU A 42 6.87 3.26 8.34
CA LEU A 42 5.63 2.54 8.56
C LEU A 42 5.89 1.14 9.14
N PHE A 43 6.64 0.30 8.44
CA PHE A 43 6.83 -1.11 8.86
C PHE A 43 7.78 -1.22 10.04
N THR A 44 8.89 -0.48 10.03
CA THR A 44 9.80 -0.42 11.19
C THR A 44 9.10 0.19 12.40
N GLY A 45 8.29 1.24 12.21
CA GLY A 45 7.51 1.84 13.29
C GLY A 45 6.46 0.90 13.89
N TRP A 46 5.80 0.08 13.04
CA TRP A 46 4.88 -0.95 13.49
C TRP A 46 5.62 -2.04 14.29
N ALA A 47 6.71 -2.55 13.75
CA ALA A 47 7.53 -3.57 14.42
C ALA A 47 8.05 -3.10 15.80
N GLN A 48 8.52 -1.85 15.86
CA GLN A 48 9.00 -1.23 17.10
C GLN A 48 7.89 -1.03 18.14
N ALA A 49 6.67 -0.66 17.71
CA ALA A 49 5.54 -0.52 18.61
C ALA A 49 5.19 -1.89 19.25
N VAL A 50 5.07 -2.93 18.43
CA VAL A 50 4.81 -4.30 18.89
C VAL A 50 5.92 -4.81 19.82
N GLU A 51 7.19 -4.57 19.49
CA GLU A 51 8.33 -4.95 20.34
C GLU A 51 8.29 -4.23 21.70
N ALA A 52 8.05 -2.91 21.68
CA ALA A 52 8.00 -2.11 22.90
C ALA A 52 6.82 -2.49 23.81
N GLU A 53 5.61 -2.66 23.24
CA GLU A 53 4.39 -3.00 23.99
C GLU A 53 4.38 -4.44 24.49
N SER A 54 5.18 -5.33 23.88
CA SER A 54 5.40 -6.70 24.36
C SER A 54 6.56 -6.84 25.37
N ASP A 55 7.15 -5.73 25.83
CA ASP A 55 8.37 -5.74 26.68
C ASP A 55 9.53 -6.54 26.05
N GLY A 56 9.65 -6.50 24.70
CA GLY A 56 10.66 -7.23 23.92
C GLY A 56 10.38 -8.73 23.76
N ARG A 57 9.21 -9.21 24.16
CA ARG A 57 8.82 -10.64 24.00
C ARG A 57 8.48 -11.00 22.56
N ILE A 58 8.04 -10.03 21.74
CA ILE A 58 7.89 -10.18 20.30
C ILE A 58 9.03 -9.45 19.61
N ASN A 59 9.77 -10.14 18.76
CA ASN A 59 10.76 -9.55 17.87
C ASN A 59 10.31 -9.71 16.42
N VAL A 60 10.32 -8.62 15.61
CA VAL A 60 9.90 -8.64 14.22
C VAL A 60 11.09 -8.33 13.31
N THR A 61 11.49 -9.31 12.51
CA THR A 61 12.53 -9.13 11.49
C THR A 61 11.89 -8.80 10.15
N ILE A 62 12.21 -7.62 9.60
CA ILE A 62 11.66 -7.15 8.31
C ILE A 62 12.53 -7.62 7.14
N PHE A 63 11.89 -8.18 6.12
CA PHE A 63 12.49 -8.66 4.88
C PHE A 63 12.00 -7.85 3.68
N PRO A 64 12.70 -6.77 3.32
CA PRO A 64 12.30 -5.86 2.23
C PRO A 64 12.65 -6.41 0.85
N ALA A 65 12.25 -5.70 -0.20
CA ALA A 65 12.69 -5.89 -1.58
C ALA A 65 12.50 -7.32 -2.12
N GLN A 66 11.41 -7.99 -1.72
CA GLN A 66 11.07 -9.35 -2.19
C GLN A 66 12.08 -10.44 -1.72
N THR A 67 12.80 -10.24 -0.61
CA THR A 67 13.78 -11.20 -0.11
C THR A 67 13.16 -12.50 0.40
N LEU A 68 11.91 -12.48 0.90
CA LEU A 68 11.14 -13.68 1.28
C LEU A 68 10.07 -14.10 0.26
N GLY A 69 10.12 -13.57 -0.96
CA GLY A 69 9.19 -13.96 -2.02
C GLY A 69 8.83 -12.81 -2.94
N LYS A 70 8.39 -13.14 -4.14
CA LYS A 70 8.01 -12.17 -5.15
C LYS A 70 6.73 -11.43 -4.76
N ALA A 71 6.59 -10.17 -5.18
CA ALA A 71 5.44 -9.34 -4.87
C ALA A 71 4.06 -10.01 -5.12
N PRO A 72 3.85 -10.78 -6.22
CA PRO A 72 2.58 -11.48 -6.43
C PRO A 72 2.28 -12.60 -5.42
N ALA A 73 3.28 -13.11 -4.72
CA ALA A 73 3.10 -14.15 -3.70
C ALA A 73 2.88 -13.57 -2.28
N GLY A 74 2.81 -12.24 -2.14
CA GLY A 74 2.79 -11.58 -0.83
C GLY A 74 1.70 -12.09 0.10
N TYR A 75 0.44 -12.14 -0.37
CA TYR A 75 -0.67 -12.66 0.44
C TYR A 75 -0.50 -14.15 0.76
N ASP A 76 -0.16 -14.96 -0.23
CA ASP A 76 0.05 -16.39 -0.06
C ASP A 76 1.21 -16.72 0.87
N ASN A 77 2.25 -15.88 0.93
CA ASN A 77 3.35 -16.07 1.88
C ASN A 77 2.86 -15.97 3.34
N ALA A 78 1.97 -15.02 3.65
CA ALA A 78 1.33 -14.97 4.96
C ALA A 78 0.38 -16.16 5.17
N ARG A 79 -0.50 -16.42 4.20
CA ARG A 79 -1.48 -17.51 4.26
C ARG A 79 -0.83 -18.87 4.55
N THR A 80 0.29 -19.17 3.88
CA THR A 80 0.98 -20.47 3.98
C THR A 80 2.08 -20.52 5.05
N GLY A 81 2.37 -19.42 5.74
CA GLY A 81 3.41 -19.35 6.78
C GLY A 81 4.85 -19.27 6.24
N VAL A 82 5.05 -18.92 4.97
CA VAL A 82 6.39 -18.57 4.44
C VAL A 82 6.90 -17.29 5.11
N ALA A 83 5.99 -16.36 5.38
CA ALA A 83 6.20 -15.22 6.26
C ALA A 83 5.12 -15.21 7.35
N ASP A 84 5.47 -14.78 8.56
CA ASP A 84 4.48 -14.60 9.62
C ASP A 84 3.59 -13.40 9.33
N ILE A 85 4.15 -12.35 8.73
CA ILE A 85 3.47 -11.11 8.37
C ILE A 85 3.86 -10.74 6.92
N ALA A 86 2.88 -10.27 6.14
CA ALA A 86 3.12 -9.77 4.80
C ALA A 86 2.34 -8.49 4.52
N TRP A 87 3.00 -7.54 3.84
CA TRP A 87 2.36 -6.38 3.25
C TRP A 87 2.35 -6.50 1.73
N THR A 88 1.18 -6.33 1.12
CA THR A 88 1.02 -6.52 -0.32
C THR A 88 -0.10 -5.66 -0.91
N VAL A 89 -0.03 -5.45 -2.24
CA VAL A 89 -1.16 -4.99 -3.06
C VAL A 89 -2.08 -6.19 -3.27
N GLN A 90 -3.35 -6.05 -2.92
CA GLN A 90 -4.32 -7.14 -3.06
C GLN A 90 -4.50 -7.61 -4.49
N GLY A 91 -4.53 -6.69 -5.44
CA GLY A 91 -4.65 -6.99 -6.86
C GLY A 91 -3.46 -7.72 -7.49
N TYR A 92 -2.39 -7.97 -6.75
CA TYR A 92 -1.32 -8.87 -7.18
C TYR A 92 -1.70 -10.35 -7.03
N THR A 93 -2.69 -10.66 -6.18
CA THR A 93 -3.28 -12.00 -6.05
C THR A 93 -4.59 -12.04 -6.84
N ALA A 94 -4.50 -12.42 -8.10
CA ALA A 94 -5.61 -12.34 -9.05
C ALA A 94 -6.87 -13.09 -8.58
N GLY A 95 -8.04 -12.46 -8.70
CA GLY A 95 -9.36 -13.06 -8.48
C GLY A 95 -9.75 -13.27 -7.01
N ARG A 96 -8.89 -12.90 -6.04
CA ARG A 96 -9.17 -13.17 -4.63
C ARG A 96 -9.96 -12.06 -3.92
N PHE A 97 -9.79 -10.80 -4.30
CA PHE A 97 -10.28 -9.63 -3.57
C PHE A 97 -11.25 -8.76 -4.38
N PRO A 98 -12.31 -9.33 -4.96
CA PRO A 98 -13.16 -8.59 -5.88
C PRO A 98 -13.88 -7.40 -5.23
N LEU A 99 -14.34 -7.50 -3.98
CA LEU A 99 -15.00 -6.39 -3.27
C LEU A 99 -13.99 -5.36 -2.76
N SER A 100 -12.84 -5.80 -2.27
CA SER A 100 -11.75 -4.89 -1.86
C SER A 100 -11.27 -4.01 -3.02
N HIS A 101 -11.28 -4.50 -4.25
CA HIS A 101 -10.90 -3.70 -5.42
C HIS A 101 -11.86 -2.56 -5.75
N ILE A 102 -13.02 -2.49 -5.11
CA ILE A 102 -13.95 -1.35 -5.27
C ILE A 102 -13.27 -0.04 -4.86
N VAL A 103 -12.38 -0.04 -3.87
CA VAL A 103 -11.64 1.18 -3.49
C VAL A 103 -10.61 1.63 -4.54
N GLU A 104 -10.32 0.79 -5.55
CA GLU A 104 -9.46 1.14 -6.68
C GLU A 104 -10.20 1.88 -7.80
N LEU A 105 -11.54 1.92 -7.74
CA LEU A 105 -12.37 2.56 -8.77
C LEU A 105 -12.10 4.07 -8.85
N PRO A 106 -12.13 4.64 -10.06
CA PRO A 106 -11.79 6.03 -10.28
C PRO A 106 -12.63 7.03 -9.48
N GLY A 107 -12.01 8.08 -8.98
CA GLY A 107 -12.70 9.26 -8.46
C GLY A 107 -13.33 9.12 -7.07
N LEU A 108 -13.10 8.02 -6.33
CA LEU A 108 -13.70 7.82 -5.02
C LEU A 108 -13.17 8.80 -3.95
N PHE A 109 -11.88 9.04 -3.93
CA PHE A 109 -11.24 9.92 -2.93
C PHE A 109 -9.99 10.60 -3.50
N GLU A 110 -9.55 11.69 -2.87
CA GLU A 110 -8.44 12.52 -3.34
C GLU A 110 -7.11 12.24 -2.64
N THR A 111 -7.16 11.71 -1.40
CA THR A 111 -5.97 11.50 -0.56
C THR A 111 -5.92 10.08 -0.03
N ALA A 112 -4.71 9.58 0.21
CA ALA A 112 -4.51 8.26 0.77
C ALA A 112 -5.12 8.12 2.17
N VAL A 113 -5.08 9.18 2.98
CA VAL A 113 -5.65 9.13 4.33
C VAL A 113 -7.16 8.97 4.32
N VAL A 114 -7.87 9.64 3.42
CA VAL A 114 -9.33 9.48 3.25
C VAL A 114 -9.65 8.09 2.72
N GLY A 115 -8.93 7.62 1.68
CA GLY A 115 -9.12 6.29 1.13
C GLY A 115 -8.82 5.18 2.14
N SER A 116 -7.74 5.31 2.92
CA SER A 116 -7.38 4.34 3.97
C SER A 116 -8.42 4.28 5.09
N CYS A 117 -8.95 5.44 5.51
CA CYS A 117 -10.04 5.52 6.47
C CYS A 117 -11.29 4.78 5.96
N ALA A 118 -11.72 5.08 4.74
CA ALA A 118 -12.92 4.48 4.15
C ALA A 118 -12.75 2.97 3.92
N PHE A 119 -11.57 2.54 3.49
CA PHE A 119 -11.28 1.13 3.27
C PHE A 119 -11.21 0.35 4.59
N GLN A 120 -10.63 0.93 5.64
CA GLN A 120 -10.64 0.29 6.96
C GLN A 120 -12.07 0.21 7.53
N LYS A 121 -12.90 1.25 7.38
CA LYS A 121 -14.33 1.19 7.77
C LYS A 121 -15.08 0.09 7.01
N LEU A 122 -14.82 -0.08 5.73
CA LEU A 122 -15.40 -1.16 4.94
C LEU A 122 -14.97 -2.54 5.48
N TYR A 123 -13.69 -2.71 5.81
CA TYR A 123 -13.20 -3.94 6.43
C TYR A 123 -13.85 -4.18 7.80
N ASP A 124 -13.88 -3.18 8.66
CA ASP A 124 -14.44 -3.26 10.02
C ASP A 124 -15.97 -3.55 10.00
N SER A 125 -16.67 -3.27 8.91
CA SER A 125 -18.09 -3.59 8.74
C SER A 125 -18.37 -5.08 8.54
N GLY A 126 -17.34 -5.89 8.29
CA GLY A 126 -17.47 -7.32 7.97
C GLY A 126 -17.82 -7.62 6.51
N ALA A 127 -18.00 -6.60 5.65
CA ALA A 127 -18.35 -6.79 4.24
C ALA A 127 -17.27 -7.55 3.44
N LEU A 128 -16.05 -7.61 3.95
CA LEU A 128 -14.90 -8.24 3.31
C LEU A 128 -14.45 -9.54 3.98
N ASP A 129 -15.15 -10.05 4.98
CA ASP A 129 -14.70 -11.20 5.80
C ASP A 129 -14.34 -12.44 4.96
N GLN A 130 -15.10 -12.71 3.90
CA GLN A 130 -14.84 -13.86 3.01
C GLN A 130 -13.55 -13.72 2.21
N GLU A 131 -13.10 -12.51 1.92
CA GLU A 131 -11.86 -12.27 1.16
C GLU A 131 -10.60 -12.53 2.00
N TYR A 132 -10.74 -12.43 3.35
CA TYR A 132 -9.62 -12.50 4.29
C TYR A 132 -9.70 -13.65 5.29
N ASP A 133 -10.61 -14.59 5.13
CA ASP A 133 -10.89 -15.68 6.07
C ASP A 133 -9.67 -16.59 6.36
N GLU A 134 -8.69 -16.62 5.45
CA GLU A 134 -7.49 -17.46 5.56
C GLU A 134 -6.30 -16.77 6.27
N THR A 135 -6.40 -15.47 6.59
CA THR A 135 -5.34 -14.74 7.30
C THR A 135 -5.91 -13.90 8.43
N HIS A 136 -5.06 -13.39 9.33
CA HIS A 136 -5.41 -12.40 10.33
C HIS A 136 -4.99 -11.02 9.81
N VAL A 137 -5.97 -10.19 9.45
CA VAL A 137 -5.70 -8.83 8.93
C VAL A 137 -5.30 -7.91 10.07
N LEU A 138 -4.19 -7.21 9.91
CA LEU A 138 -3.73 -6.20 10.85
C LEU A 138 -4.35 -4.84 10.51
N PHE A 139 -4.26 -4.42 9.27
CA PHE A 139 -5.00 -3.28 8.74
C PHE A 139 -5.01 -3.28 7.21
N VAL A 140 -5.98 -2.57 6.64
CA VAL A 140 -6.05 -2.28 5.21
C VAL A 140 -5.84 -0.78 4.97
N HIS A 141 -5.33 -0.43 3.80
CA HIS A 141 -5.12 0.98 3.46
C HIS A 141 -5.01 1.18 1.95
N THR A 142 -4.96 2.44 1.51
CA THR A 142 -4.74 2.82 0.12
C THR A 142 -3.50 3.70 -0.02
N HIS A 143 -2.99 3.89 -1.24
CA HIS A 143 -2.09 4.99 -1.58
C HIS A 143 -2.90 6.22 -2.08
N GLY A 144 -2.23 7.34 -2.35
CA GLY A 144 -2.80 8.52 -2.98
C GLY A 144 -3.20 8.28 -4.45
N GLN A 145 -3.44 9.36 -5.17
CA GLN A 145 -3.83 9.25 -6.57
C GLN A 145 -2.67 8.77 -7.45
N GLY A 146 -2.94 7.80 -8.32
CA GLY A 146 -2.01 7.33 -9.33
C GLY A 146 -2.07 8.16 -10.60
N HIS A 147 -0.92 8.32 -11.24
CA HIS A 147 -0.70 9.14 -12.44
C HIS A 147 -0.10 8.30 -13.57
N LEU A 148 -0.15 8.83 -14.79
CA LEU A 148 0.45 8.20 -15.95
C LEU A 148 1.84 8.81 -16.21
N HIS A 149 2.82 7.94 -16.43
CA HIS A 149 4.19 8.30 -16.73
C HIS A 149 4.64 7.57 -17.98
N THR A 150 5.14 8.32 -18.97
CA THR A 150 5.56 7.78 -20.27
C THR A 150 6.98 8.21 -20.62
N ARG A 151 7.56 7.58 -21.63
CA ARG A 151 8.88 7.90 -22.14
C ARG A 151 8.81 8.33 -23.61
N GLY A 152 9.31 9.53 -23.91
CA GLY A 152 9.42 10.07 -25.25
C GLY A 152 8.09 10.44 -25.91
N LYS A 153 6.98 10.40 -25.16
CA LYS A 153 5.65 10.75 -25.68
C LYS A 153 4.78 11.40 -24.61
N ALA A 154 4.41 12.64 -24.83
CA ALA A 154 3.41 13.32 -24.01
C ALA A 154 2.01 12.71 -24.25
N VAL A 155 1.24 12.56 -23.18
CA VAL A 155 -0.16 12.15 -23.23
C VAL A 155 -1.01 13.27 -22.64
N THR A 156 -1.72 13.98 -23.52
CA THR A 156 -2.60 15.11 -23.15
C THR A 156 -4.03 14.90 -23.62
N ARG A 157 -4.27 13.88 -24.46
CA ARG A 157 -5.58 13.53 -25.04
C ARG A 157 -5.71 12.01 -25.08
N LEU A 158 -6.95 11.49 -25.09
CA LEU A 158 -7.21 10.05 -25.27
C LEU A 158 -6.54 9.48 -26.53
N ALA A 159 -6.54 10.23 -27.62
CA ALA A 159 -5.90 9.80 -28.87
C ALA A 159 -4.41 9.50 -28.74
N ASP A 160 -3.73 10.13 -27.76
CA ASP A 160 -2.29 9.94 -27.53
C ASP A 160 -1.98 8.58 -26.88
N LEU A 161 -2.97 7.95 -26.22
CA LEU A 161 -2.85 6.63 -25.60
C LEU A 161 -2.91 5.46 -26.59
N LYS A 162 -3.46 5.70 -27.78
CA LYS A 162 -3.69 4.63 -28.75
C LYS A 162 -2.39 3.91 -29.13
N GLY A 163 -2.39 2.58 -28.89
CA GLY A 163 -1.26 1.69 -29.16
C GLY A 163 -0.11 1.79 -28.19
N LEU A 164 -0.23 2.59 -27.10
CA LEU A 164 0.77 2.61 -26.04
C LEU A 164 0.58 1.43 -25.10
N LYS A 165 1.65 0.72 -24.85
CA LYS A 165 1.73 -0.35 -23.84
C LYS A 165 1.97 0.27 -22.48
N ILE A 166 0.92 0.36 -21.68
CA ILE A 166 0.98 0.97 -20.36
C ILE A 166 0.92 -0.10 -19.27
N ARG A 167 1.88 -0.08 -18.38
CA ARG A 167 1.85 -0.97 -17.21
C ARG A 167 0.62 -0.69 -16.37
N ARG A 168 -0.18 -1.74 -16.12
CA ARG A 168 -1.25 -1.74 -15.13
C ARG A 168 -0.83 -2.43 -13.83
N PRO A 169 -1.20 -1.90 -12.66
CA PRO A 169 -0.97 -2.57 -11.36
C PRO A 169 -1.92 -3.76 -11.14
N THR A 170 -3.21 -3.57 -11.41
CA THR A 170 -4.30 -4.52 -11.13
C THR A 170 -5.22 -4.70 -12.34
N ALA A 171 -6.14 -5.65 -12.27
CA ALA A 171 -7.10 -5.90 -13.34
C ALA A 171 -8.08 -4.72 -13.52
N VAL A 172 -8.53 -4.10 -12.43
CA VAL A 172 -9.41 -2.93 -12.46
C VAL A 172 -8.76 -1.79 -13.26
N ILE A 173 -7.51 -1.48 -12.96
CA ILE A 173 -6.78 -0.42 -13.69
C ILE A 173 -6.48 -0.84 -15.14
N GLY A 174 -6.42 -2.14 -15.41
CA GLY A 174 -6.36 -2.65 -16.79
C GLY A 174 -7.61 -2.27 -17.59
N LYS A 175 -8.80 -2.48 -17.03
CA LYS A 175 -10.08 -2.09 -17.66
C LYS A 175 -10.15 -0.58 -17.91
N LEU A 176 -9.70 0.23 -16.94
CA LEU A 176 -9.62 1.68 -17.13
C LEU A 176 -8.71 2.05 -18.31
N LEU A 177 -7.53 1.45 -18.42
CA LEU A 177 -6.60 1.71 -19.52
C LEU A 177 -7.18 1.29 -20.88
N GLU A 178 -7.92 0.18 -20.96
CA GLU A 178 -8.65 -0.27 -22.15
C GLU A 178 -9.72 0.75 -22.56
N GLU A 179 -10.53 1.23 -21.61
CA GLU A 179 -11.53 2.27 -21.82
C GLU A 179 -10.91 3.61 -22.27
N LEU A 180 -9.69 3.89 -21.83
CA LEU A 180 -8.92 5.06 -22.28
C LEU A 180 -8.22 4.83 -23.62
N GLY A 181 -8.21 3.62 -24.17
CA GLY A 181 -7.65 3.27 -25.49
C GLY A 181 -6.18 2.85 -25.48
N ALA A 182 -5.58 2.58 -24.33
CA ALA A 182 -4.23 2.04 -24.20
C ALA A 182 -4.21 0.50 -24.25
N GLU A 183 -3.01 -0.09 -24.39
CA GLU A 183 -2.77 -1.52 -24.27
C GLU A 183 -2.22 -1.84 -22.87
N PRO A 184 -3.02 -2.41 -21.94
CA PRO A 184 -2.57 -2.66 -20.57
C PRO A 184 -1.63 -3.85 -20.48
N VAL A 185 -0.49 -3.67 -19.81
CA VAL A 185 0.50 -4.74 -19.54
C VAL A 185 0.60 -4.96 -18.02
N GLY A 186 0.16 -6.13 -17.54
CA GLY A 186 0.13 -6.46 -16.11
C GLY A 186 1.51 -6.81 -15.56
N MET A 187 1.96 -6.10 -14.52
CA MET A 187 3.16 -6.47 -13.77
C MET A 187 3.23 -5.76 -12.41
N PRO A 188 3.90 -6.35 -11.41
CA PRO A 188 4.13 -5.67 -10.13
C PRO A 188 5.14 -4.53 -10.26
N ALA A 189 5.04 -3.53 -9.37
CA ALA A 189 5.85 -2.31 -9.42
C ALA A 189 7.37 -2.54 -9.49
N PRO A 190 7.98 -3.51 -8.79
CA PRO A 190 9.43 -3.76 -8.89
C PRO A 190 9.96 -4.09 -10.29
N ARG A 191 9.07 -4.43 -11.23
CA ARG A 191 9.47 -4.75 -12.62
C ARG A 191 9.42 -3.58 -13.58
N ILE A 192 8.86 -2.44 -13.18
CA ILE A 192 8.64 -1.29 -14.05
C ILE A 192 9.95 -0.75 -14.63
N TYR A 193 10.94 -0.52 -13.78
CA TYR A 193 12.21 0.07 -14.19
C TYR A 193 12.86 -0.72 -15.35
N GLU A 194 12.99 -2.04 -15.17
CA GLU A 194 13.55 -2.93 -16.19
C GLU A 194 12.69 -2.98 -17.46
N ALA A 195 11.36 -3.04 -17.33
CA ALA A 195 10.44 -3.08 -18.45
C ALA A 195 10.51 -1.80 -19.31
N MET A 196 10.61 -0.63 -18.68
CA MET A 196 10.82 0.65 -19.35
C MET A 196 12.18 0.72 -20.04
N GLN A 197 13.25 0.29 -19.37
CA GLN A 197 14.59 0.27 -19.99
C GLN A 197 14.65 -0.62 -21.24
N ARG A 198 13.97 -1.76 -21.20
CA ARG A 198 13.92 -2.71 -22.34
C ARG A 198 12.91 -2.32 -23.42
N GLY A 199 12.11 -1.26 -23.19
CA GLY A 199 11.07 -0.84 -24.15
C GLY A 199 9.93 -1.87 -24.30
N THR A 200 9.70 -2.73 -23.30
CA THR A 200 8.58 -3.68 -23.30
C THR A 200 7.25 -3.03 -22.92
N ILE A 201 7.32 -1.86 -22.31
CA ILE A 201 6.21 -0.93 -22.05
C ILE A 201 6.65 0.49 -22.45
N ASP A 202 5.68 1.31 -22.86
CA ASP A 202 5.90 2.73 -23.24
C ASP A 202 5.67 3.67 -22.05
N GLY A 203 4.99 3.17 -21.00
CA GLY A 203 4.67 3.93 -19.80
C GLY A 203 4.11 3.06 -18.70
N TYR A 204 3.82 3.70 -17.58
CA TYR A 204 3.31 3.02 -16.39
C TYR A 204 2.38 3.92 -15.58
N MET A 205 1.51 3.30 -14.78
CA MET A 205 0.68 3.98 -13.80
C MET A 205 1.28 3.78 -12.40
N LEU A 206 1.61 4.89 -11.72
CA LEU A 206 2.10 4.94 -10.33
C LEU A 206 1.69 6.25 -9.63
N PRO A 207 1.54 6.26 -8.27
CA PRO A 207 1.55 7.48 -7.47
C PRO A 207 2.98 8.02 -7.34
N TRP A 208 3.12 9.30 -6.97
CA TRP A 208 4.41 9.98 -6.91
C TRP A 208 5.40 9.35 -5.93
N GLU A 209 4.92 8.87 -4.78
CA GLU A 209 5.77 8.19 -3.80
C GLU A 209 6.45 6.94 -4.39
N ALA A 210 5.72 6.17 -5.20
CA ALA A 210 6.23 4.97 -5.83
C ALA A 210 7.15 5.30 -7.02
N VAL A 211 6.88 6.38 -7.76
CA VAL A 211 7.80 6.91 -8.80
C VAL A 211 9.17 7.15 -8.19
N LYS A 212 9.24 7.81 -7.02
CA LYS A 212 10.49 7.99 -6.27
C LYS A 212 11.01 6.68 -5.70
N GLY A 213 10.16 5.90 -5.04
CA GLY A 213 10.55 4.69 -4.33
C GLY A 213 11.22 3.64 -5.23
N PHE A 214 10.74 3.50 -6.47
CA PHE A 214 11.30 2.60 -7.49
C PHE A 214 12.25 3.29 -8.47
N ARG A 215 12.57 4.58 -8.26
CA ARG A 215 13.39 5.40 -9.16
C ARG A 215 12.86 5.43 -10.60
N ALA A 216 11.55 5.31 -10.78
CA ALA A 216 10.93 5.20 -12.08
C ALA A 216 11.01 6.51 -12.90
N TYR A 217 11.23 7.66 -12.23
CA TYR A 217 11.51 8.95 -12.87
C TYR A 217 12.78 8.94 -13.75
N GLU A 218 13.70 8.00 -13.56
CA GLU A 218 14.92 7.88 -14.38
C GLU A 218 14.64 7.24 -15.76
N VAL A 219 13.49 6.63 -15.93
CA VAL A 219 13.09 5.89 -17.13
C VAL A 219 11.82 6.46 -17.79
N SER A 220 11.33 7.61 -17.32
CA SER A 220 10.20 8.36 -17.87
C SER A 220 10.54 9.85 -17.92
N ASP A 221 9.96 10.57 -18.87
CA ASP A 221 10.22 11.99 -19.13
C ASP A 221 8.95 12.81 -19.39
N HIS A 222 7.77 12.17 -19.38
CA HIS A 222 6.48 12.83 -19.42
C HIS A 222 5.58 12.29 -18.32
N HIS A 223 4.92 13.19 -17.61
CA HIS A 223 4.08 12.89 -16.45
C HIS A 223 2.71 13.55 -16.63
N THR A 224 1.67 12.72 -16.80
CA THR A 224 0.30 13.20 -16.92
C THR A 224 -0.42 13.04 -15.59
N GLU A 225 -0.78 14.16 -14.97
CA GLU A 225 -1.56 14.18 -13.74
C GLU A 225 -2.97 13.69 -14.04
N PHE A 226 -3.25 12.47 -13.63
CA PHE A 226 -4.46 11.77 -13.98
C PHE A 226 -5.41 11.61 -12.77
N GLY A 227 -4.91 11.10 -11.64
CA GLY A 227 -5.63 11.10 -10.38
C GLY A 227 -6.86 10.18 -10.32
N PHE A 228 -7.03 9.23 -11.22
CA PHE A 228 -8.26 8.46 -11.32
C PHE A 228 -8.21 7.08 -10.67
N TYR A 229 -7.13 6.69 -10.02
CA TYR A 229 -7.08 5.42 -9.33
C TYR A 229 -6.26 5.47 -8.05
N SER A 230 -6.54 4.55 -7.18
CA SER A 230 -5.70 4.15 -6.05
C SER A 230 -5.55 2.64 -6.04
N LEU A 231 -4.81 2.08 -5.09
CA LEU A 231 -4.72 0.63 -4.88
C LEU A 231 -5.10 0.25 -3.47
N ALA A 232 -5.68 -0.94 -3.36
CA ALA A 232 -5.95 -1.61 -2.11
C ALA A 232 -4.73 -2.38 -1.60
N PHE A 233 -4.34 -2.12 -0.36
CA PHE A 233 -3.25 -2.80 0.33
C PHE A 233 -3.75 -3.48 1.60
N VAL A 234 -3.06 -4.53 2.00
CA VAL A 234 -3.26 -5.18 3.29
C VAL A 234 -1.91 -5.43 3.97
N LEU A 235 -1.84 -5.16 5.27
CA LEU A 235 -0.91 -5.80 6.18
C LEU A 235 -1.65 -6.92 6.87
N THR A 236 -1.16 -8.14 6.70
CA THR A 236 -1.83 -9.34 7.21
C THR A 236 -0.84 -10.32 7.81
N MET A 237 -1.31 -11.14 8.74
CA MET A 237 -0.53 -12.12 9.47
C MET A 237 -1.02 -13.54 9.18
N ASN A 238 -0.14 -14.52 9.23
CA ASN A 238 -0.51 -15.93 9.20
C ASN A 238 -1.49 -16.25 10.34
N LYS A 239 -2.66 -16.80 10.00
CA LYS A 239 -3.73 -17.06 10.98
C LYS A 239 -3.32 -18.01 12.08
N ALA A 240 -2.68 -19.13 11.73
CA ALA A 240 -2.21 -20.12 12.70
C ALA A 240 -1.12 -19.54 13.62
N ARG A 241 -0.25 -18.66 13.06
CA ARG A 241 0.76 -17.97 13.87
C ARG A 241 0.13 -17.03 14.89
N TYR A 242 -0.85 -16.23 14.49
CA TYR A 242 -1.62 -15.39 15.41
C TYR A 242 -2.34 -16.24 16.48
N GLU A 243 -3.02 -17.31 16.07
CA GLU A 243 -3.75 -18.18 16.98
C GLU A 243 -2.84 -18.87 18.01
N SER A 244 -1.58 -19.13 17.68
CA SER A 244 -0.59 -19.75 18.56
C SER A 244 0.00 -18.81 19.63
N LEU A 245 -0.25 -17.50 19.54
CA LEU A 245 0.28 -16.54 20.51
C LEU A 245 -0.39 -16.68 21.87
N PRO A 246 0.33 -16.46 22.98
CA PRO A 246 -0.26 -16.22 24.30
C PRO A 246 -1.29 -15.08 24.26
N ALA A 247 -2.29 -15.11 25.12
CA ALA A 247 -3.40 -14.17 25.10
C ALA A 247 -2.96 -12.70 25.27
N ASP A 248 -1.98 -12.44 26.11
CA ASP A 248 -1.40 -11.12 26.32
C ASP A 248 -0.61 -10.62 25.10
N LEU A 249 0.10 -11.50 24.39
CA LEU A 249 0.78 -11.14 23.13
C LEU A 249 -0.18 -10.97 21.95
N LYS A 250 -1.32 -11.70 21.94
CA LYS A 250 -2.42 -11.42 21.00
C LYS A 250 -2.94 -10.00 21.20
N GLN A 251 -3.16 -9.60 22.45
CA GLN A 251 -3.63 -8.26 22.77
C GLN A 251 -2.67 -7.19 22.25
N VAL A 252 -1.35 -7.38 22.39
CA VAL A 252 -0.35 -6.45 21.81
C VAL A 252 -0.50 -6.35 20.28
N ILE A 253 -0.72 -7.47 19.59
CA ILE A 253 -0.96 -7.44 18.14
C ILE A 253 -2.26 -6.67 17.84
N ASP A 254 -3.35 -6.98 18.55
CA ASP A 254 -4.66 -6.38 18.33
C ASP A 254 -4.67 -4.87 18.60
N ASP A 255 -3.94 -4.40 19.63
CA ASP A 255 -3.76 -2.99 19.94
C ASP A 255 -2.97 -2.24 18.85
N ASN A 256 -2.20 -2.99 18.03
CA ASN A 256 -1.43 -2.47 16.90
C ASN A 256 -2.08 -2.80 15.54
N THR A 257 -3.41 -2.74 15.45
CA THR A 257 -4.18 -3.02 14.24
C THR A 257 -5.19 -1.90 13.92
N GLY A 258 -5.93 -2.08 12.82
CA GLY A 258 -7.11 -1.31 12.49
C GLY A 258 -6.86 0.16 12.14
N MET A 259 -7.84 1.00 12.49
CA MET A 259 -7.95 2.39 12.02
C MET A 259 -6.72 3.25 12.34
N VAL A 260 -6.10 3.08 13.51
CA VAL A 260 -4.92 3.87 13.91
C VAL A 260 -3.79 3.69 12.90
N TRP A 261 -3.51 2.46 12.52
CA TRP A 261 -2.43 2.14 11.58
C TRP A 261 -2.83 2.39 10.13
N ALA A 262 -4.09 2.19 9.77
CA ALA A 262 -4.63 2.57 8.46
C ALA A 262 -4.46 4.09 8.19
N LEU A 263 -4.80 4.94 9.17
CA LEU A 263 -4.62 6.38 9.07
C LEU A 263 -3.15 6.79 9.06
N ARG A 264 -2.29 6.11 9.86
CA ARG A 264 -0.86 6.36 9.83
C ARG A 264 -0.26 6.02 8.47
N ALA A 265 -0.67 4.90 7.87
CA ALA A 265 -0.30 4.54 6.51
C ALA A 265 -0.77 5.60 5.51
N GLY A 266 -2.05 5.96 5.51
CA GLY A 266 -2.61 6.96 4.60
C GLY A 266 -1.88 8.30 4.65
N ARG A 267 -1.65 8.87 5.86
CA ARG A 267 -0.88 10.12 6.02
C ARG A 267 0.56 9.99 5.52
N GLY A 268 1.18 8.83 5.74
CA GLY A 268 2.53 8.54 5.25
C GLY A 268 2.59 8.49 3.72
N PHE A 269 1.57 7.90 3.06
CA PHE A 269 1.46 7.88 1.61
C PHE A 269 1.23 9.27 1.03
N ASP A 270 0.34 10.09 1.61
CA ASP A 270 0.12 11.48 1.19
C ASP A 270 1.41 12.31 1.31
N LYS A 271 2.13 12.17 2.43
CA LYS A 271 3.44 12.81 2.60
C LYS A 271 4.50 12.28 1.63
N GLY A 272 4.48 10.99 1.37
CA GLY A 272 5.33 10.33 0.38
C GLY A 272 5.10 10.88 -1.04
N ASP A 273 3.83 11.13 -1.42
CA ASP A 273 3.47 11.72 -2.71
C ASP A 273 4.00 13.15 -2.85
N GLU A 274 3.89 14.01 -1.83
CA GLU A 274 4.50 15.35 -1.85
C GLU A 274 6.01 15.27 -2.11
N ILE A 275 6.70 14.40 -1.37
CA ILE A 275 8.16 14.21 -1.50
C ILE A 275 8.53 13.59 -2.85
N GLY A 276 7.69 12.66 -3.36
CA GLY A 276 7.88 12.01 -4.64
C GLY A 276 7.71 12.96 -5.81
N LEU A 277 6.67 13.78 -5.78
CA LEU A 277 6.41 14.83 -6.75
C LEU A 277 7.58 15.83 -6.81
N GLU A 278 8.04 16.32 -5.66
CA GLU A 278 9.17 17.25 -5.60
C GLU A 278 10.45 16.64 -6.15
N ALA A 279 10.74 15.36 -5.84
CA ALA A 279 11.90 14.65 -6.37
C ALA A 279 11.82 14.40 -7.89
N THR A 280 10.60 14.38 -8.46
CA THR A 280 10.38 14.18 -9.90
C THR A 280 10.40 15.50 -10.68
N ARG A 281 10.20 16.65 -9.99
CA ARG A 281 10.31 17.96 -10.63
C ARG A 281 11.69 18.13 -11.28
N GLY A 282 11.68 18.55 -12.54
CA GLY A 282 12.91 18.74 -13.32
C GLY A 282 13.47 17.47 -13.98
N THR A 283 12.81 16.31 -13.82
CA THR A 283 13.20 15.08 -14.53
C THR A 283 12.41 14.87 -15.83
N GLY A 284 11.35 15.67 -16.09
CA GLY A 284 10.50 15.55 -17.24
C GLY A 284 9.46 16.68 -17.34
N GLU A 285 8.56 16.56 -18.30
CA GLU A 285 7.46 17.48 -18.55
C GLU A 285 6.18 17.01 -17.84
N PHE A 286 5.48 17.96 -17.22
CA PHE A 286 4.22 17.71 -16.51
C PHE A 286 3.03 18.19 -17.32
N HIS A 287 2.03 17.34 -17.47
CA HIS A 287 0.82 17.57 -18.24
C HIS A 287 -0.42 17.41 -17.37
N LYS A 288 -1.42 18.27 -17.60
CA LYS A 288 -2.75 18.17 -17.00
C LYS A 288 -3.77 17.87 -18.06
N ILE A 289 -4.75 17.07 -17.72
CA ILE A 289 -5.93 16.84 -18.56
C ILE A 289 -6.99 17.84 -18.13
N GLU A 290 -7.41 18.69 -19.06
CA GLU A 290 -8.33 19.80 -18.78
C GLU A 290 -9.43 19.92 -19.83
N GLY A 291 -10.47 20.69 -19.51
CA GLY A 291 -11.55 21.04 -20.45
C GLY A 291 -12.31 19.84 -21.00
N ALA A 292 -12.52 19.82 -22.30
CA ALA A 292 -13.29 18.77 -22.99
C ALA A 292 -12.60 17.40 -22.93
N GLU A 293 -11.28 17.35 -22.88
CA GLU A 293 -10.54 16.09 -22.71
C GLU A 293 -10.83 15.49 -21.33
N LEU A 294 -10.81 16.28 -20.26
CA LEU A 294 -11.11 15.80 -18.91
C LEU A 294 -12.48 15.11 -18.86
N ALA A 295 -13.50 15.69 -19.52
CA ALA A 295 -14.83 15.10 -19.57
C ALA A 295 -14.84 13.72 -20.28
N GLN A 296 -14.02 13.54 -21.33
CA GLN A 296 -13.90 12.25 -22.00
C GLN A 296 -13.21 11.21 -21.12
N TRP A 297 -12.17 11.62 -20.39
CA TRP A 297 -11.47 10.74 -19.45
C TRP A 297 -12.40 10.33 -18.28
N GLN A 298 -13.18 11.26 -17.74
CA GLN A 298 -14.18 10.97 -16.72
C GLN A 298 -15.25 9.99 -17.22
N ALA A 299 -15.76 10.19 -18.46
CA ALA A 299 -16.72 9.26 -19.05
C ALA A 299 -16.14 7.84 -19.22
N ALA A 300 -14.85 7.69 -19.51
CA ALA A 300 -14.17 6.38 -19.52
C ALA A 300 -14.08 5.79 -18.10
N ALA A 301 -13.75 6.60 -17.12
CA ALA A 301 -13.73 6.21 -15.71
C ALA A 301 -15.11 5.74 -15.21
N ASP A 302 -16.18 6.44 -15.58
CA ASP A 302 -17.57 6.09 -15.24
C ASP A 302 -17.98 4.74 -15.88
N ARG A 303 -17.59 4.51 -17.15
CA ARG A 303 -17.85 3.21 -17.81
C ARG A 303 -17.07 2.08 -17.14
N THR A 304 -15.81 2.32 -16.74
CA THR A 304 -15.01 1.34 -15.98
C THR A 304 -15.71 0.96 -14.68
N THR A 305 -16.16 1.96 -13.92
CA THR A 305 -16.88 1.76 -12.64
C THR A 305 -18.15 0.97 -12.89
N ALA A 306 -19.02 1.41 -13.79
CA ALA A 306 -20.28 0.75 -14.08
C ALA A 306 -20.06 -0.71 -14.56
N GLY A 307 -19.08 -0.94 -15.44
CA GLY A 307 -18.74 -2.27 -15.93
C GLY A 307 -18.23 -3.21 -14.83
N TYR A 308 -17.37 -2.70 -13.93
CA TYR A 308 -16.85 -3.50 -12.83
C TYR A 308 -17.95 -3.90 -11.83
N LEU A 309 -18.80 -2.94 -11.44
CA LEU A 309 -19.92 -3.21 -10.52
C LEU A 309 -20.91 -4.21 -11.12
N ALA A 310 -21.25 -4.05 -12.40
CA ALA A 310 -22.14 -4.99 -13.10
C ALA A 310 -21.56 -6.42 -13.16
N GLU A 311 -20.23 -6.56 -13.31
CA GLU A 311 -19.58 -7.87 -13.25
C GLU A 311 -19.68 -8.51 -11.85
N LEU A 312 -19.48 -7.75 -10.79
CA LEU A 312 -19.60 -8.24 -9.41
C LEU A 312 -21.03 -8.68 -9.12
N ASP A 313 -22.02 -7.83 -9.46
CA ASP A 313 -23.44 -8.11 -9.24
C ASP A 313 -23.88 -9.36 -10.05
N ALA A 314 -23.39 -9.53 -11.28
CA ALA A 314 -23.67 -10.72 -12.09
C ALA A 314 -23.04 -12.01 -11.53
N GLN A 315 -21.96 -11.89 -10.74
CA GLN A 315 -21.35 -13.01 -10.01
C GLN A 315 -22.05 -13.29 -8.66
N GLY A 316 -23.09 -12.53 -8.31
CA GLY A 316 -23.80 -12.64 -7.03
C GLY A 316 -23.07 -11.99 -5.86
N LEU A 317 -22.06 -11.17 -6.12
CA LEU A 317 -21.38 -10.37 -5.11
C LEU A 317 -22.07 -9.01 -4.96
N PRO A 318 -22.15 -8.41 -3.76
CA PRO A 318 -22.85 -7.14 -3.54
C PRO A 318 -22.01 -5.94 -4.01
N GLY A 319 -21.64 -5.90 -5.32
CA GLY A 319 -20.73 -4.90 -5.88
C GLY A 319 -21.27 -3.49 -5.77
N THR A 320 -22.47 -3.25 -6.26
CA THR A 320 -23.13 -1.93 -6.21
C THR A 320 -23.37 -1.48 -4.77
N GLU A 321 -23.83 -2.37 -3.88
CA GLU A 321 -24.08 -2.07 -2.47
C GLU A 321 -22.76 -1.67 -1.77
N THR A 322 -21.69 -2.43 -1.97
CA THR A 322 -20.37 -2.15 -1.41
C THR A 322 -19.82 -0.81 -1.91
N TYR A 323 -20.00 -0.50 -3.19
CA TYR A 323 -19.57 0.78 -3.76
C TYR A 323 -20.28 1.97 -3.10
N GLU A 324 -21.60 1.89 -2.91
CA GLU A 324 -22.35 2.95 -2.22
C GLU A 324 -21.95 3.06 -0.74
N ALA A 325 -21.66 1.94 -0.07
CA ALA A 325 -21.13 1.95 1.30
C ALA A 325 -19.77 2.68 1.35
N VAL A 326 -18.84 2.38 0.43
CA VAL A 326 -17.53 3.06 0.34
C VAL A 326 -17.70 4.56 0.14
N LYS A 327 -18.63 5.01 -0.72
CA LYS A 327 -18.92 6.43 -0.90
C LYS A 327 -19.40 7.10 0.39
N GLY A 328 -20.24 6.41 1.15
CA GLY A 328 -20.69 6.84 2.48
C GLY A 328 -19.51 7.01 3.44
N TYR A 329 -18.66 5.98 3.55
CA TYR A 329 -17.46 6.04 4.40
C TYR A 329 -16.46 7.11 3.97
N VAL A 330 -16.30 7.34 2.68
CA VAL A 330 -15.47 8.46 2.18
C VAL A 330 -16.02 9.81 2.65
N ALA A 331 -17.34 10.01 2.60
CA ALA A 331 -17.95 11.25 3.08
C ALA A 331 -17.76 11.45 4.59
N GLU A 332 -17.94 10.40 5.39
CA GLU A 332 -17.68 10.39 6.83
C GLU A 332 -16.21 10.71 7.13
N CYS A 333 -15.27 9.98 6.51
CA CYS A 333 -13.85 10.19 6.71
C CYS A 333 -13.38 11.59 6.33
N ARG A 334 -13.94 12.18 5.26
CA ARG A 334 -13.66 13.59 4.91
C ARG A 334 -14.12 14.56 6.01
N ALA A 335 -15.23 14.28 6.69
CA ALA A 335 -15.72 15.09 7.78
C ALA A 335 -14.86 14.93 9.05
N GLU A 336 -14.55 13.69 9.43
CA GLU A 336 -13.75 13.35 10.60
C GLU A 336 -12.31 13.86 10.52
N LEU A 337 -11.69 13.83 9.34
CA LEU A 337 -10.28 14.21 9.13
C LEU A 337 -10.07 15.73 8.92
N LYS A 338 -11.15 16.52 8.79
CA LYS A 338 -11.07 17.99 8.71
C LYS A 338 -11.10 18.68 10.08
N GLY A 339 -11.48 17.99 11.14
CA GLY A 339 -11.51 18.44 12.52
C GLY A 339 -10.19 18.20 13.22
#